data_3d0374a81e76de3ba3c4e14d2b5689e7
#
_entry.id   3d0374a81e76de3ba3c4e14d2b5689e7
#
_cell.length_a   1.000
_cell.length_b   1.000
_cell.length_c   1.000
_cell.angle_alpha   90.00
_cell.angle_beta   90.00
_cell.angle_gamma   90.00
#
_symmetry.space_group_name_H-M   'P 1'
#
loop_
_entity.id
_entity.type
_entity.pdbx_description
1 polymer ?
#
loop_
_entity_poly.entity_id
_entity_poly.type
_entity_poly.pdbx_seq_one_letter_code
_entity_poly.pdbx_strand_id
1 'polypeptide(L)'
;MFRRLFFRLAPVCLLIPFSVLAVPVIDPIPNANIPAGKSLIVPVTATSPNGRPLTFTATSSTNAILVLVHTNEPFWKMSVVQAAASNAPGAFQIPFRGSVATVTNIGDMTFMLFREIAPHTVDVIQGLTESGLYTSNTIFHRVVPGFVIQGGDPSTNGSGGPVFRYNDEFDPTAIFSGNGQLALANSGKDTDGSQFFVTSGPQRFLDFGYTLFGQLLRGFGVLTNVINTPTNGAARPLANVIITKASFVPDTSDTVLTLLATNVAGVTGTISVIADDGAGGLTTNTFTASSFTDTNSNGEPLMYGNTVTNLVAPVNVPLTNVLNAVGLDGQPIYWAPGFADLSSANGASNSTYNVATSMFKMLTYNVTNAQGQLQLFVKPSANYTGPVNLYFKASSSPSFSSYDFQEYTFVFGDTPISAQGTNFTAYALRPFTNQLLATFTNGVPNSPTNNFTASINWGDNATNSGIIVNGLNSFKNVLGSHTYTNAGNYPIYLTIQSTVGASATVVSTANVPPTLSLSRAGTQNTLSWAAWATGYQLQKIANLSSTSWIAVTQFPMLVGYQIVVTNTTPANTLFFRIKQ
;
A
#
# COMPACT_ATOMS: atom_id res chain seq x y z
N MET A 1 39.29 -53.45 64.00
CA MET A 1 38.46 -52.36 64.55
C MET A 1 38.25 -51.34 63.45
N PHE A 2 37.21 -51.53 62.60
CA PHE A 2 36.98 -50.71 61.42
C PHE A 2 35.96 -49.63 61.79
N ARG A 3 36.33 -48.34 61.73
CA ARG A 3 35.45 -47.20 61.82
C ARG A 3 34.86 -46.87 60.44
N ARG A 4 33.55 -47.02 60.26
CA ARG A 4 32.81 -46.57 59.08
C ARG A 4 32.55 -45.08 59.22
N LEU A 5 33.03 -44.28 58.23
CA LEU A 5 32.73 -42.86 58.09
C LEU A 5 31.44 -42.71 57.24
N PHE A 6 30.38 -42.21 57.83
CA PHE A 6 29.16 -41.86 57.11
C PHE A 6 29.27 -40.42 56.62
N PHE A 7 29.37 -40.23 55.33
CA PHE A 7 29.17 -38.93 54.70
C PHE A 7 27.66 -38.69 54.56
N ARG A 8 27.13 -37.67 55.23
CA ARG A 8 25.79 -37.13 54.96
C ARG A 8 25.92 -36.16 53.81
N LEU A 9 25.34 -36.48 52.66
CA LEU A 9 25.06 -35.51 51.58
C LEU A 9 23.85 -34.67 52.05
N ALA A 10 24.05 -33.36 52.22
CA ALA A 10 23.00 -32.41 52.33
C ALA A 10 22.39 -32.15 50.93
N PRO A 11 21.09 -32.11 50.75
CA PRO A 11 20.49 -31.74 49.47
C PRO A 11 20.79 -30.26 49.20
N VAL A 12 21.57 -29.96 48.16
CA VAL A 12 21.65 -28.60 47.62
C VAL A 12 20.36 -28.31 46.90
N CYS A 13 19.50 -27.55 47.56
CA CYS A 13 18.31 -26.99 46.94
C CYS A 13 18.76 -25.90 45.95
N LEU A 14 18.81 -26.23 44.67
CA LEU A 14 19.07 -25.28 43.60
C LEU A 14 17.82 -24.33 43.52
N LEU A 15 17.89 -23.20 44.20
CA LEU A 15 16.94 -22.12 43.99
C LEU A 15 17.18 -21.56 42.57
N ILE A 16 16.46 -22.08 41.59
CA ILE A 16 16.34 -21.43 40.27
C ILE A 16 15.55 -20.13 40.56
N PRO A 17 16.16 -18.97 40.34
CA PRO A 17 15.37 -17.74 40.45
C PRO A 17 14.31 -17.80 39.33
N PHE A 18 13.05 -17.92 39.73
CA PHE A 18 11.94 -17.59 38.85
C PHE A 18 12.08 -16.09 38.55
N SER A 19 12.67 -15.76 37.40
CA SER A 19 12.52 -14.42 36.87
C SER A 19 11.03 -14.24 36.56
N VAL A 20 10.35 -13.46 37.37
CA VAL A 20 9.02 -12.96 37.03
C VAL A 20 9.22 -12.19 35.73
N LEU A 21 8.74 -12.75 34.64
CA LEU A 21 8.70 -12.04 33.36
C LEU A 21 7.83 -10.79 33.59
N ALA A 22 8.47 -9.62 33.51
CA ALA A 22 7.76 -8.38 33.60
C ALA A 22 6.82 -8.26 32.38
N VAL A 23 5.53 -8.22 32.63
CA VAL A 23 4.49 -8.12 31.58
C VAL A 23 4.40 -6.69 31.04
N PRO A 24 3.93 -6.49 29.80
CA PRO A 24 3.61 -5.17 29.28
C PRO A 24 2.65 -4.41 30.19
N VAL A 25 2.72 -3.10 30.18
CA VAL A 25 1.79 -2.21 30.89
C VAL A 25 1.14 -1.29 29.89
N ILE A 26 -0.17 -1.39 29.72
CA ILE A 26 -0.96 -0.45 28.91
C ILE A 26 -1.37 0.72 29.79
N ASP A 27 -1.07 1.95 29.35
CA ASP A 27 -1.51 3.14 30.05
C ASP A 27 -3.07 3.21 30.12
N PRO A 28 -3.66 3.87 31.12
CA PRO A 28 -5.11 3.98 31.21
C PRO A 28 -5.71 4.63 29.97
N ILE A 29 -6.66 3.93 29.34
CA ILE A 29 -7.38 4.44 28.16
C ILE A 29 -8.69 5.08 28.64
N PRO A 30 -8.95 6.37 28.36
CA PRO A 30 -10.20 7.02 28.74
C PRO A 30 -11.40 6.39 28.02
N ASN A 31 -12.58 6.47 28.64
CA ASN A 31 -13.82 6.12 27.97
C ASN A 31 -14.02 6.97 26.73
N ALA A 32 -14.54 6.36 25.67
CA ALA A 32 -14.66 6.93 24.34
C ALA A 32 -16.12 7.26 24.00
N ASN A 33 -16.35 8.44 23.44
CA ASN A 33 -17.64 8.84 22.89
C ASN A 33 -17.52 8.93 21.38
N ILE A 34 -18.24 8.07 20.66
CA ILE A 34 -18.15 7.90 19.22
C ILE A 34 -19.37 8.57 18.57
N PRO A 35 -19.23 9.46 17.59
CA PRO A 35 -20.39 9.94 16.84
C PRO A 35 -21.07 8.76 16.11
N ALA A 36 -22.41 8.65 16.24
CA ALA A 36 -23.16 7.55 15.63
C ALA A 36 -22.98 7.54 14.10
N GLY A 37 -22.71 6.36 13.55
CA GLY A 37 -22.41 6.18 12.13
C GLY A 37 -21.02 6.64 11.68
N LYS A 38 -20.11 6.94 12.62
CA LYS A 38 -18.82 7.58 12.32
C LYS A 38 -17.70 6.94 13.12
N SER A 39 -16.48 7.42 12.89
CA SER A 39 -15.25 6.94 13.54
C SER A 39 -14.78 7.84 14.69
N LEU A 40 -14.00 7.26 15.57
CA LEU A 40 -13.19 7.94 16.57
C LEU A 40 -11.82 7.28 16.63
N ILE A 41 -10.78 8.10 16.57
CA ILE A 41 -9.38 7.65 16.69
C ILE A 41 -8.96 7.72 18.15
N VAL A 42 -8.47 6.61 18.70
CA VAL A 42 -8.10 6.47 20.13
C VAL A 42 -6.62 6.07 20.22
N PRO A 43 -5.76 6.93 20.80
CA PRO A 43 -4.38 6.58 21.06
C PRO A 43 -4.27 5.54 22.18
N VAL A 44 -3.39 4.56 22.02
CA VAL A 44 -3.07 3.55 23.02
C VAL A 44 -1.55 3.55 23.21
N THR A 45 -1.13 3.90 24.42
CA THR A 45 0.28 3.85 24.80
C THR A 45 0.53 2.73 25.78
N ALA A 46 1.70 2.10 25.66
CA ALA A 46 2.10 1.05 26.57
C ALA A 46 3.60 1.10 26.85
N THR A 47 4.02 0.33 27.82
CA THR A 47 5.44 0.13 28.15
C THR A 47 5.77 -1.35 28.13
N SER A 48 6.82 -1.71 27.40
CA SER A 48 7.41 -3.04 27.44
C SER A 48 8.61 -3.02 28.40
N PRO A 49 8.49 -3.53 29.62
CA PRO A 49 9.58 -3.48 30.61
C PRO A 49 10.84 -4.24 30.14
N ASN A 50 10.68 -5.18 29.23
CA ASN A 50 11.75 -5.99 28.66
C ASN A 50 12.31 -5.39 27.35
N GLY A 51 11.81 -4.21 26.91
CA GLY A 51 12.19 -3.56 25.65
C GLY A 51 11.80 -4.36 24.39
N ARG A 52 10.88 -5.32 24.50
CA ARG A 52 10.40 -6.12 23.37
C ARG A 52 9.30 -5.38 22.62
N PRO A 53 9.22 -5.57 21.30
CA PRO A 53 8.07 -5.09 20.54
C PRO A 53 6.77 -5.64 21.09
N LEU A 54 5.71 -4.82 21.11
CA LEU A 54 4.37 -5.22 21.48
C LEU A 54 3.51 -5.40 20.24
N THR A 55 2.73 -6.46 20.21
CA THR A 55 1.62 -6.63 19.27
C THR A 55 0.32 -6.34 19.99
N PHE A 56 -0.58 -5.61 19.31
CA PHE A 56 -1.87 -5.23 19.88
C PHE A 56 -3.00 -5.95 19.15
N THR A 57 -3.96 -6.41 19.95
CA THR A 57 -5.27 -6.84 19.45
C THR A 57 -6.36 -6.16 20.26
N ALA A 58 -7.49 -5.89 19.62
CA ALA A 58 -8.62 -5.27 20.31
C ALA A 58 -9.94 -5.90 19.85
N THR A 59 -10.88 -5.99 20.79
CA THR A 59 -12.23 -6.53 20.55
C THR A 59 -13.28 -5.66 21.20
N SER A 60 -14.48 -5.67 20.65
CA SER A 60 -15.66 -5.02 21.21
C SER A 60 -16.64 -6.06 21.73
N SER A 61 -17.28 -5.77 22.87
CA SER A 61 -18.37 -6.61 23.43
C SER A 61 -19.68 -6.52 22.62
N THR A 62 -19.75 -5.66 21.61
CA THR A 62 -20.92 -5.47 20.75
C THR A 62 -20.54 -5.34 19.29
N ASN A 63 -21.34 -5.91 18.39
CA ASN A 63 -21.16 -5.77 16.94
C ASN A 63 -21.55 -4.36 16.43
N ALA A 64 -22.12 -3.52 17.28
CA ALA A 64 -22.48 -2.15 16.91
C ALA A 64 -21.30 -1.17 17.00
N ILE A 65 -20.15 -1.61 17.53
CA ILE A 65 -18.89 -0.85 17.53
C ILE A 65 -17.80 -1.77 16.98
N LEU A 66 -17.34 -1.48 15.79
CA LEU A 66 -16.18 -2.15 15.19
C LEU A 66 -14.90 -1.50 15.71
N VAL A 67 -13.86 -2.30 15.94
CA VAL A 67 -12.53 -1.85 16.37
C VAL A 67 -11.52 -2.27 15.34
N LEU A 68 -10.75 -1.31 14.81
CA LEU A 68 -9.61 -1.53 13.95
C LEU A 68 -8.34 -1.16 14.73
N VAL A 69 -7.31 -1.98 14.63
CA VAL A 69 -5.99 -1.72 15.25
C VAL A 69 -5.02 -1.37 14.14
N HIS A 70 -4.39 -0.19 14.24
CA HIS A 70 -3.36 0.22 13.28
C HIS A 70 -2.05 -0.48 13.61
N THR A 71 -1.47 -1.18 12.64
CA THR A 71 -0.23 -1.94 12.83
C THR A 71 0.77 -1.61 11.72
N ASN A 72 2.07 -1.70 12.06
CA ASN A 72 3.17 -1.45 11.12
C ASN A 72 3.23 -0.02 10.54
N GLU A 73 2.65 0.94 11.25
CA GLU A 73 2.64 2.34 10.87
C GLU A 73 3.93 3.05 11.33
N PRO A 74 4.41 4.06 10.60
CA PRO A 74 5.60 4.82 10.98
C PRO A 74 5.30 5.80 12.11
N PHE A 75 6.32 6.07 12.94
CA PHE A 75 6.24 7.03 14.03
C PHE A 75 7.08 8.26 13.73
N TRP A 76 6.48 9.44 13.89
CA TRP A 76 7.11 10.73 13.69
C TRP A 76 7.21 11.49 14.99
N LYS A 77 8.44 11.87 15.37
CA LYS A 77 8.72 12.55 16.62
C LYS A 77 9.24 13.95 16.37
N MET A 78 8.68 14.94 17.07
CA MET A 78 9.11 16.33 17.08
C MET A 78 9.58 16.76 18.47
N SER A 79 10.74 17.41 18.56
CA SER A 79 11.22 18.07 19.77
C SER A 79 10.91 19.56 19.69
N VAL A 80 10.24 20.09 20.71
CA VAL A 80 9.68 21.44 20.72
C VAL A 80 10.29 22.25 21.86
N VAL A 81 10.70 23.49 21.55
CA VAL A 81 11.20 24.48 22.51
C VAL A 81 10.47 25.81 22.34
N GLN A 82 10.52 26.67 23.33
CA GLN A 82 9.96 28.01 23.27
C GLN A 82 11.02 29.07 23.53
N ALA A 83 10.98 30.17 22.78
CA ALA A 83 11.83 31.29 22.99
C ALA A 83 11.62 31.86 24.41
N ALA A 84 12.72 32.14 25.10
CA ALA A 84 12.73 32.57 26.50
C ALA A 84 13.76 33.66 26.75
N ALA A 85 13.64 34.36 27.87
CA ALA A 85 14.67 35.28 28.36
C ALA A 85 15.93 34.48 28.74
N SER A 86 17.11 35.12 28.63
CA SER A 86 18.38 34.46 28.91
C SER A 86 18.58 34.04 30.38
N ASN A 87 17.81 34.62 31.29
CA ASN A 87 17.79 34.30 32.72
C ASN A 87 16.65 33.39 33.13
N ALA A 88 15.85 32.87 32.17
CA ALA A 88 14.76 31.95 32.48
C ALA A 88 15.32 30.61 33.01
N PRO A 89 14.69 29.98 34.00
CA PRO A 89 15.11 28.68 34.50
C PRO A 89 15.13 27.63 33.36
N GLY A 90 16.25 26.91 33.23
CA GLY A 90 16.42 25.88 32.18
C GLY A 90 16.64 26.46 30.77
N ALA A 91 16.91 27.76 30.61
CA ALA A 91 17.20 28.37 29.33
C ALA A 91 18.53 27.87 28.75
N PHE A 92 18.56 27.63 27.47
CA PHE A 92 19.76 27.24 26.69
C PHE A 92 19.71 27.88 25.30
N GLN A 93 20.81 27.80 24.58
CA GLN A 93 20.92 28.41 23.26
C GLN A 93 20.86 27.36 22.15
N ILE A 94 20.18 27.69 21.07
CA ILE A 94 20.11 26.89 19.85
C ILE A 94 20.42 27.76 18.61
N PRO A 95 20.99 27.20 17.55
CA PRO A 95 20.99 27.86 16.24
C PRO A 95 19.55 27.99 15.72
N PHE A 96 19.19 29.16 15.26
CA PHE A 96 17.87 29.39 14.67
C PHE A 96 17.97 30.45 13.56
N ARG A 97 17.71 30.04 12.30
CA ARG A 97 17.67 30.91 11.11
C ARG A 97 18.89 31.83 10.96
N GLY A 98 20.10 31.26 11.11
CA GLY A 98 21.36 32.01 10.99
C GLY A 98 21.73 32.88 12.19
N SER A 99 20.95 32.82 13.27
CA SER A 99 21.24 33.49 14.55
C SER A 99 21.19 32.49 15.71
N VAL A 100 21.39 32.96 16.92
CA VAL A 100 21.26 32.18 18.15
C VAL A 100 20.00 32.61 18.88
N ALA A 101 19.12 31.65 19.19
CA ALA A 101 17.93 31.86 20.02
C ALA A 101 18.15 31.28 21.41
N THR A 102 17.74 32.01 22.44
CA THR A 102 17.62 31.48 23.80
C THR A 102 16.23 30.87 23.97
N VAL A 103 16.17 29.63 24.43
CA VAL A 103 14.94 28.85 24.50
C VAL A 103 14.85 28.02 25.79
N THR A 104 13.65 27.60 26.14
CA THR A 104 13.38 26.57 27.15
C THR A 104 12.76 25.35 26.50
N ASN A 105 13.04 24.16 27.03
CA ASN A 105 12.45 22.93 26.54
C ASN A 105 10.96 22.88 26.90
N ILE A 106 10.10 22.57 25.94
CA ILE A 106 8.67 22.25 26.16
C ILE A 106 8.45 20.74 26.21
N GLY A 107 9.20 19.96 25.39
CA GLY A 107 9.14 18.52 25.34
C GLY A 107 8.99 17.96 23.92
N ASP A 108 8.69 16.68 23.86
CA ASP A 108 8.52 15.94 22.60
C ASP A 108 7.05 15.61 22.33
N MET A 109 6.68 15.60 21.07
CA MET A 109 5.42 15.05 20.56
C MET A 109 5.74 13.88 19.65
N THR A 110 5.09 12.72 19.87
CA THR A 110 5.24 11.52 19.03
C THR A 110 3.90 11.17 18.43
N PHE A 111 3.87 11.05 17.11
CA PHE A 111 2.70 10.72 16.32
C PHE A 111 2.87 9.35 15.66
N MET A 112 1.81 8.57 15.58
CA MET A 112 1.68 7.50 14.60
C MET A 112 1.14 8.11 13.32
N LEU A 113 1.76 7.84 12.18
CA LEU A 113 1.29 8.30 10.88
C LEU A 113 0.53 7.17 10.18
N PHE A 114 -0.54 7.50 9.47
CA PHE A 114 -1.44 6.54 8.83
C PHE A 114 -1.07 6.33 7.36
N ARG A 115 -0.07 5.49 7.11
CA ARG A 115 0.36 5.16 5.74
C ARG A 115 -0.70 4.39 4.97
N GLU A 116 -1.54 3.61 5.64
CA GLU A 116 -2.65 2.90 5.01
C GLU A 116 -3.79 3.84 4.54
N ILE A 117 -3.91 5.02 5.15
CA ILE A 117 -4.94 6.02 4.86
C ILE A 117 -4.42 7.09 3.89
N ALA A 118 -3.21 7.61 4.13
CA ALA A 118 -2.59 8.69 3.37
C ALA A 118 -1.14 8.33 2.97
N PRO A 119 -0.94 7.31 2.11
CA PRO A 119 0.38 6.77 1.79
C PRO A 119 1.31 7.80 1.16
N HIS A 120 0.83 8.59 0.21
CA HIS A 120 1.63 9.61 -0.47
C HIS A 120 2.03 10.73 0.48
N THR A 121 1.11 11.20 1.31
CA THR A 121 1.37 12.21 2.33
C THR A 121 2.46 11.75 3.31
N VAL A 122 2.38 10.52 3.80
CA VAL A 122 3.38 9.98 4.73
C VAL A 122 4.76 9.89 4.05
N ASP A 123 4.84 9.49 2.79
CA ASP A 123 6.09 9.46 2.02
C ASP A 123 6.67 10.87 1.81
N VAL A 124 5.83 11.86 1.50
CA VAL A 124 6.25 13.26 1.35
C VAL A 124 6.77 13.82 2.68
N ILE A 125 6.05 13.62 3.79
CA ILE A 125 6.47 14.06 5.12
C ILE A 125 7.79 13.39 5.53
N GLN A 126 8.00 12.12 5.19
CA GLN A 126 9.26 11.43 5.40
C GLN A 126 10.39 12.12 4.62
N GLY A 127 10.24 12.33 3.33
CA GLY A 127 11.25 12.98 2.49
C GLY A 127 11.57 14.41 2.96
N LEU A 128 10.57 15.20 3.35
CA LEU A 128 10.75 16.54 3.91
C LEU A 128 11.46 16.51 5.26
N THR A 129 11.19 15.51 6.09
CA THR A 129 11.87 15.32 7.37
C THR A 129 13.34 14.96 7.17
N GLU A 130 13.64 14.03 6.28
CA GLU A 130 14.99 13.60 5.94
C GLU A 130 15.82 14.72 5.28
N SER A 131 15.16 15.60 4.51
CA SER A 131 15.80 16.80 3.95
C SER A 131 16.11 17.87 4.99
N GLY A 132 15.64 17.70 6.23
CA GLY A 132 15.86 18.66 7.32
C GLY A 132 14.91 19.86 7.34
N LEU A 133 13.81 19.86 6.57
CA LEU A 133 12.86 20.96 6.54
C LEU A 133 12.28 21.29 7.93
N TYR A 134 12.02 20.27 8.74
CA TYR A 134 11.44 20.40 10.07
C TYR A 134 12.49 20.48 11.20
N THR A 135 13.68 20.97 10.93
CA THR A 135 14.76 21.12 11.93
C THR A 135 15.13 22.58 12.12
N SER A 136 14.95 23.13 13.32
CA SER A 136 15.40 24.49 13.76
C SER A 136 15.05 25.68 12.82
N ASN A 137 14.31 25.43 11.75
CA ASN A 137 13.94 26.44 10.76
C ASN A 137 12.42 26.67 10.66
N THR A 138 11.62 25.84 11.32
CA THR A 138 10.17 25.95 11.34
C THR A 138 9.66 26.21 12.75
N ILE A 139 8.50 26.86 12.83
CA ILE A 139 7.82 27.19 14.08
C ILE A 139 6.35 26.82 13.99
N PHE A 140 5.69 26.76 15.12
CA PHE A 140 4.23 26.87 15.16
C PHE A 140 3.89 28.35 14.98
N HIS A 141 3.60 28.74 13.75
CA HIS A 141 3.40 30.16 13.38
C HIS A 141 1.97 30.64 13.63
N ARG A 142 1.02 29.70 13.85
CA ARG A 142 -0.39 29.99 14.18
C ARG A 142 -0.85 29.04 15.29
N VAL A 143 -1.42 29.61 16.34
CA VAL A 143 -1.95 28.89 17.50
C VAL A 143 -3.32 29.48 17.84
N VAL A 144 -4.36 28.66 17.82
CA VAL A 144 -5.74 29.06 18.10
C VAL A 144 -6.28 28.16 19.21
N PRO A 145 -6.41 28.68 20.46
CA PRO A 145 -6.95 27.92 21.58
C PRO A 145 -8.33 27.30 21.25
N GLY A 146 -8.51 26.03 21.62
CA GLY A 146 -9.74 25.27 21.34
C GLY A 146 -9.89 24.84 19.89
N PHE A 147 -8.88 25.08 19.03
CA PHE A 147 -8.91 24.72 17.62
C PHE A 147 -7.65 23.93 17.23
N VAL A 148 -6.60 24.59 16.79
CA VAL A 148 -5.39 23.93 16.28
C VAL A 148 -4.09 24.68 16.62
N ILE A 149 -2.98 23.96 16.59
CA ILE A 149 -1.64 24.53 16.42
C ILE A 149 -1.16 24.19 15.00
N GLN A 150 -0.62 25.16 14.27
CA GLN A 150 -0.19 25.01 12.87
C GLN A 150 1.28 25.40 12.71
N GLY A 151 2.04 24.53 12.04
CA GLY A 151 3.47 24.67 11.79
C GLY A 151 3.90 24.16 10.42
N GLY A 152 5.21 23.90 10.25
CA GLY A 152 5.76 23.30 9.04
C GLY A 152 5.97 24.27 7.87
N ASP A 153 5.86 25.57 8.10
CA ASP A 153 6.24 26.61 7.13
C ASP A 153 7.73 26.95 7.23
N PRO A 154 8.56 26.69 6.20
CA PRO A 154 9.97 27.05 6.21
C PRO A 154 10.21 28.56 6.20
N SER A 155 9.27 29.36 5.73
CA SER A 155 9.35 30.82 5.76
C SER A 155 8.87 31.42 7.09
N THR A 156 8.18 30.65 7.92
CA THR A 156 7.66 31.01 9.26
C THR A 156 6.62 32.14 9.29
N ASN A 157 6.07 32.52 8.15
CA ASN A 157 5.08 33.60 8.04
C ASN A 157 3.67 33.11 7.71
N GLY A 158 3.51 31.80 7.51
CA GLY A 158 2.25 31.13 7.17
C GLY A 158 1.98 30.97 5.67
N SER A 159 2.84 31.54 4.81
CA SER A 159 2.66 31.49 3.34
C SER A 159 3.69 30.61 2.61
N GLY A 160 4.68 30.07 3.33
CA GLY A 160 5.73 29.25 2.76
C GLY A 160 5.35 27.76 2.65
N GLY A 161 6.15 27.02 1.89
CA GLY A 161 6.00 25.58 1.69
C GLY A 161 7.05 25.07 0.72
N PRO A 162 7.01 23.78 0.36
CA PRO A 162 7.83 23.24 -0.71
C PRO A 162 7.41 23.84 -2.05
N VAL A 163 8.27 23.71 -3.06
CA VAL A 163 8.01 24.24 -4.41
C VAL A 163 6.92 23.46 -5.17
N PHE A 164 6.47 22.34 -4.61
CA PHE A 164 5.44 21.49 -5.18
C PHE A 164 4.16 21.52 -4.34
N ARG A 165 3.06 21.06 -4.93
CA ARG A 165 1.79 20.77 -4.29
C ARG A 165 1.35 19.39 -4.75
N TYR A 166 0.51 18.73 -3.97
CA TYR A 166 -0.03 17.42 -4.31
C TYR A 166 -1.46 17.27 -3.80
N ASN A 167 -2.10 16.20 -4.26
CA ASN A 167 -3.51 15.96 -4.03
C ASN A 167 -3.80 15.55 -2.61
N ASP A 168 -4.96 15.97 -2.11
CA ASP A 168 -5.50 15.52 -0.83
C ASP A 168 -5.72 14.00 -0.85
N GLU A 169 -5.53 13.35 0.32
CA GLU A 169 -5.82 11.94 0.54
C GLU A 169 -6.87 11.82 1.64
N PHE A 170 -8.07 11.41 1.27
CA PHE A 170 -9.20 11.30 2.19
C PHE A 170 -9.65 9.86 2.37
N ASP A 171 -10.03 9.52 3.61
CA ASP A 171 -10.64 8.24 3.95
C ASP A 171 -11.88 8.46 4.83
N PRO A 172 -13.01 7.76 4.60
CA PRO A 172 -14.23 7.92 5.37
C PRO A 172 -14.07 7.68 6.89
N THR A 173 -13.03 6.94 7.27
CA THR A 173 -12.72 6.65 8.68
C THR A 173 -11.78 7.66 9.32
N ALA A 174 -11.16 8.55 8.53
CA ALA A 174 -10.22 9.56 8.98
C ALA A 174 -10.91 10.92 9.10
N ILE A 175 -11.65 11.13 10.19
CA ILE A 175 -12.42 12.35 10.48
C ILE A 175 -11.91 13.05 11.73
N PHE A 176 -12.13 14.36 11.81
CA PHE A 176 -11.66 15.19 12.94
C PHE A 176 -12.57 15.07 14.16
N SER A 177 -12.69 13.85 14.71
CA SER A 177 -13.54 13.52 15.85
C SER A 177 -12.84 13.60 17.21
N GLY A 178 -11.52 13.92 17.24
CA GLY A 178 -10.71 13.83 18.45
C GLY A 178 -9.67 14.92 18.65
N ASN A 179 -8.92 14.77 19.73
CA ASN A 179 -7.78 15.62 20.10
C ASN A 179 -6.47 14.99 19.61
N GLY A 180 -5.53 15.83 19.19
CA GLY A 180 -4.20 15.39 18.75
C GLY A 180 -4.15 14.81 17.34
N GLN A 181 -5.18 15.03 16.53
CA GLN A 181 -5.20 14.58 15.14
C GLN A 181 -4.30 15.49 14.30
N LEU A 182 -3.42 14.86 13.53
CA LEU A 182 -2.43 15.52 12.69
C LEU A 182 -2.88 15.53 11.24
N ALA A 183 -2.94 16.73 10.65
CA ALA A 183 -3.39 16.90 9.27
C ALA A 183 -2.57 17.94 8.52
N LEU A 184 -2.61 17.89 7.18
CA LEU A 184 -1.99 18.92 6.34
C LEU A 184 -2.86 20.18 6.27
N ALA A 185 -2.20 21.32 6.26
CA ALA A 185 -2.82 22.60 5.95
C ALA A 185 -2.65 22.87 4.45
N ASN A 186 -3.72 23.24 3.79
CA ASN A 186 -3.78 23.53 2.36
C ASN A 186 -4.38 24.92 2.08
N SER A 187 -4.36 25.34 0.82
CA SER A 187 -4.97 26.60 0.33
C SER A 187 -6.18 26.32 -0.56
N GLY A 188 -6.85 25.22 -0.34
CA GLY A 188 -7.93 24.65 -1.13
C GLY A 188 -7.57 23.25 -1.63
N LYS A 189 -8.50 22.61 -2.32
CA LYS A 189 -8.36 21.22 -2.77
C LYS A 189 -7.08 20.99 -3.58
N ASP A 190 -6.43 19.85 -3.30
CA ASP A 190 -5.25 19.37 -4.01
C ASP A 190 -4.05 20.36 -3.95
N THR A 191 -3.92 21.04 -2.81
CA THR A 191 -2.81 22.00 -2.57
C THR A 191 -1.98 21.67 -1.34
N ASP A 192 -1.97 20.41 -0.92
CA ASP A 192 -1.15 19.91 0.19
C ASP A 192 0.34 20.21 -0.05
N GLY A 193 1.06 20.47 1.05
CA GLY A 193 2.48 20.82 0.99
C GLY A 193 3.24 20.35 2.22
N SER A 194 3.93 21.28 2.92
CA SER A 194 4.69 20.97 4.14
C SER A 194 4.03 21.47 5.42
N GLN A 195 3.06 22.37 5.33
CA GLN A 195 2.40 22.88 6.52
C GLN A 195 1.42 21.86 7.07
N PHE A 196 1.44 21.69 8.37
CA PHE A 196 0.56 20.79 9.10
C PHE A 196 -0.09 21.48 10.29
N PHE A 197 -1.17 20.89 10.80
CA PHE A 197 -1.77 21.30 12.06
C PHE A 197 -2.10 20.09 12.95
N VAL A 198 -2.22 20.37 14.26
CA VAL A 198 -2.64 19.38 15.25
C VAL A 198 -3.87 19.93 15.97
N THR A 199 -4.95 19.13 16.04
CA THR A 199 -6.20 19.53 16.68
C THR A 199 -6.10 19.49 18.22
N SER A 200 -6.82 20.41 18.89
CA SER A 200 -6.98 20.41 20.36
C SER A 200 -8.37 19.96 20.80
N GLY A 201 -9.06 19.18 19.98
CA GLY A 201 -10.39 18.66 20.20
C GLY A 201 -11.07 18.32 18.87
N PRO A 202 -12.33 17.86 18.88
CA PRO A 202 -13.08 17.59 17.66
C PRO A 202 -13.25 18.84 16.80
N GLN A 203 -12.99 18.71 15.48
CA GLN A 203 -13.07 19.80 14.50
C GLN A 203 -13.79 19.33 13.22
N ARG A 204 -15.01 18.83 13.38
CA ARG A 204 -15.77 18.11 12.35
C ARG A 204 -15.96 18.88 11.03
N PHE A 205 -15.96 20.22 11.07
CA PHE A 205 -16.06 21.05 9.86
C PHE A 205 -14.82 21.00 8.95
N LEU A 206 -13.73 20.37 9.42
CA LEU A 206 -12.52 20.14 8.63
C LEU A 206 -12.56 18.80 7.87
N ASP A 207 -13.56 17.94 8.14
CA ASP A 207 -13.67 16.63 7.52
C ASP A 207 -13.65 16.76 5.99
N PHE A 208 -12.76 15.99 5.35
CA PHE A 208 -12.56 15.91 3.90
C PHE A 208 -12.19 17.23 3.20
N GLY A 209 -11.87 18.27 3.95
CA GLY A 209 -11.22 19.48 3.44
C GLY A 209 -9.70 19.46 3.67
N TYR A 210 -9.22 18.54 4.51
CA TYR A 210 -7.80 18.45 4.91
C TYR A 210 -7.39 16.99 5.08
N THR A 211 -6.22 16.63 4.55
CA THR A 211 -5.65 15.29 4.68
C THR A 211 -5.26 14.99 6.12
N LEU A 212 -6.04 14.14 6.81
CA LEU A 212 -5.73 13.64 8.14
C LEU A 212 -4.80 12.43 7.98
N PHE A 213 -3.56 12.54 8.44
CA PHE A 213 -2.53 11.52 8.21
C PHE A 213 -1.84 10.99 9.46
N GLY A 214 -2.30 11.37 10.66
CA GLY A 214 -1.69 10.86 11.89
C GLY A 214 -2.44 11.22 13.16
N GLN A 215 -1.99 10.63 14.28
CA GLN A 215 -2.52 10.82 15.63
C GLN A 215 -1.39 10.97 16.63
N LEU A 216 -1.49 11.95 17.50
CA LEU A 216 -0.61 12.13 18.66
C LEU A 216 -0.79 10.97 19.62
N LEU A 217 0.31 10.32 20.00
CA LEU A 217 0.36 9.25 20.99
C LEU A 217 0.93 9.74 22.31
N ARG A 218 2.06 10.41 22.24
CA ARG A 218 2.78 10.94 23.41
C ARG A 218 3.05 12.43 23.25
N GLY A 219 2.96 13.17 24.34
CA GLY A 219 3.21 14.61 24.34
C GLY A 219 1.95 15.47 24.36
N PHE A 220 0.80 14.97 24.82
CA PHE A 220 -0.42 15.79 25.01
C PHE A 220 -0.20 16.98 25.92
N GLY A 221 0.71 16.86 26.95
CA GLY A 221 1.12 17.99 27.75
C GLY A 221 1.88 19.07 26.96
N VAL A 222 2.68 18.67 25.98
CA VAL A 222 3.36 19.59 25.06
C VAL A 222 2.33 20.31 24.18
N LEU A 223 1.38 19.57 23.59
CA LEU A 223 0.27 20.14 22.82
C LEU A 223 -0.51 21.17 23.66
N THR A 224 -0.82 20.84 24.93
CA THR A 224 -1.51 21.73 25.86
C THR A 224 -0.69 23.00 26.15
N ASN A 225 0.61 22.87 26.34
CA ASN A 225 1.49 24.02 26.57
C ASN A 225 1.56 24.94 25.33
N VAL A 226 1.67 24.36 24.13
CA VAL A 226 1.71 25.14 22.88
C VAL A 226 0.38 25.81 22.61
N ILE A 227 -0.76 25.14 22.75
CA ILE A 227 -2.09 25.70 22.45
C ILE A 227 -2.45 26.85 23.40
N ASN A 228 -1.89 26.88 24.61
CA ASN A 228 -2.10 27.93 25.61
C ASN A 228 -1.02 29.04 25.55
N THR A 229 -0.10 28.99 24.60
CA THR A 229 0.91 30.04 24.41
C THR A 229 0.21 31.36 24.07
N PRO A 230 0.55 32.47 24.74
CA PRO A 230 0.01 33.79 24.40
C PRO A 230 0.29 34.18 22.96
N THR A 231 -0.74 34.66 22.25
CA THR A 231 -0.69 35.03 20.84
C THR A 231 -1.04 36.50 20.61
N ASN A 232 -0.66 37.03 19.46
CA ASN A 232 -1.12 38.35 18.99
C ASN A 232 -2.50 38.23 18.30
N GLY A 233 -3.04 39.36 17.83
CA GLY A 233 -4.34 39.39 17.14
C GLY A 233 -4.42 38.57 15.83
N ALA A 234 -3.29 38.14 15.28
CA ALA A 234 -3.19 37.26 14.11
C ALA A 234 -2.96 35.76 14.51
N ALA A 235 -3.23 35.40 15.76
CA ALA A 235 -3.02 34.08 16.33
C ALA A 235 -1.55 33.58 16.27
N ARG A 236 -0.58 34.48 16.11
CA ARG A 236 0.84 34.15 16.15
C ARG A 236 1.37 34.16 17.58
N PRO A 237 2.07 33.12 18.03
CA PRO A 237 2.74 33.13 19.35
C PRO A 237 3.62 34.36 19.58
N LEU A 238 3.49 35.01 20.74
CA LEU A 238 4.33 36.15 21.12
C LEU A 238 5.80 35.74 21.34
N ALA A 239 6.01 34.52 21.84
CA ALA A 239 7.30 33.86 21.92
C ALA A 239 7.34 32.71 20.93
N ASN A 240 8.33 32.69 20.03
CA ASN A 240 8.41 31.63 19.02
C ASN A 240 8.43 30.24 19.66
N VAL A 241 7.56 29.37 19.19
CA VAL A 241 7.56 27.94 19.50
C VAL A 241 8.22 27.20 18.34
N ILE A 242 9.40 26.65 18.58
CA ILE A 242 10.33 26.17 17.56
C ILE A 242 10.39 24.66 17.56
N ILE A 243 10.32 24.04 16.37
CA ILE A 243 10.61 22.64 16.16
C ILE A 243 12.13 22.53 15.94
N THR A 244 12.83 21.97 16.92
CA THR A 244 14.30 21.85 16.87
C THR A 244 14.76 20.61 16.13
N LYS A 245 13.93 19.57 16.15
CA LYS A 245 14.19 18.30 15.47
C LYS A 245 12.88 17.61 15.15
N ALA A 246 12.77 17.10 13.95
CA ALA A 246 11.78 16.08 13.61
C ALA A 246 12.52 14.87 13.05
N SER A 247 12.05 13.65 13.36
CA SER A 247 12.65 12.41 12.88
C SER A 247 11.65 11.27 12.94
N PHE A 248 11.78 10.33 12.03
CA PHE A 248 11.13 9.03 12.15
C PHE A 248 11.86 8.22 13.21
N VAL A 249 11.12 7.59 14.09
CA VAL A 249 11.65 6.80 15.22
C VAL A 249 11.01 5.42 15.21
N PRO A 250 11.76 4.38 15.57
CA PRO A 250 11.14 3.09 15.86
C PRO A 250 10.32 3.23 17.14
N ASP A 251 9.05 2.92 17.08
CA ASP A 251 8.22 2.70 18.26
C ASP A 251 7.55 1.34 18.09
N THR A 252 7.69 0.51 19.08
CA THR A 252 7.21 -0.86 19.09
C THR A 252 6.31 -1.14 20.29
N SER A 253 5.92 -0.08 21.00
CA SER A 253 5.15 -0.20 22.24
C SER A 253 3.80 0.53 22.24
N ASP A 254 3.54 1.35 21.21
CA ASP A 254 2.32 2.15 21.09
C ASP A 254 1.50 1.77 19.87
N THR A 255 0.21 2.08 19.88
CA THR A 255 -0.69 1.87 18.74
C THR A 255 -1.86 2.86 18.74
N VAL A 256 -2.64 2.84 17.69
CA VAL A 256 -3.88 3.60 17.54
C VAL A 256 -5.03 2.63 17.25
N LEU A 257 -6.18 2.89 17.82
CA LEU A 257 -7.43 2.23 17.46
C LEU A 257 -8.31 3.19 16.68
N THR A 258 -8.98 2.70 15.65
CA THR A 258 -10.14 3.36 15.06
C THR A 258 -11.40 2.61 15.49
N LEU A 259 -12.28 3.29 16.21
CA LEU A 259 -13.59 2.79 16.61
C LEU A 259 -14.64 3.30 15.62
N LEU A 260 -15.46 2.42 15.06
CA LEU A 260 -16.57 2.78 14.18
C LEU A 260 -17.89 2.35 14.81
N ALA A 261 -18.77 3.29 15.06
CA ALA A 261 -20.11 3.00 15.57
C ALA A 261 -21.10 2.82 14.42
N THR A 262 -22.10 1.94 14.61
CA THR A 262 -23.28 1.92 13.76
C THR A 262 -24.05 3.24 13.85
N ASN A 263 -24.92 3.53 12.88
CA ASN A 263 -25.73 4.76 12.85
C ASN A 263 -26.87 4.73 13.88
N VAL A 264 -26.57 4.31 15.11
CA VAL A 264 -27.50 4.25 16.25
C VAL A 264 -26.82 4.91 17.45
N ALA A 265 -27.41 5.96 17.97
CA ALA A 265 -26.93 6.60 19.20
C ALA A 265 -27.34 5.82 20.45
N GLY A 266 -26.56 5.96 21.53
CA GLY A 266 -26.83 5.30 22.81
C GLY A 266 -26.34 3.84 22.89
N VAL A 267 -25.68 3.35 21.86
CA VAL A 267 -25.02 2.03 21.94
C VAL A 267 -23.79 2.14 22.81
N THR A 268 -23.62 1.19 23.74
CA THR A 268 -22.46 1.12 24.63
C THR A 268 -21.83 -0.26 24.53
N GLY A 269 -20.51 -0.30 24.46
CA GLY A 269 -19.72 -1.53 24.46
C GLY A 269 -18.44 -1.40 25.27
N THR A 270 -17.95 -2.52 25.78
CA THR A 270 -16.62 -2.60 26.38
C THR A 270 -15.62 -2.95 25.30
N ILE A 271 -14.58 -2.14 25.18
CA ILE A 271 -13.44 -2.41 24.31
C ILE A 271 -12.34 -3.04 25.14
N SER A 272 -11.87 -4.21 24.75
CA SER A 272 -10.77 -4.92 25.39
C SER A 272 -9.54 -4.83 24.49
N VAL A 273 -8.44 -4.27 24.98
CA VAL A 273 -7.16 -4.13 24.30
C VAL A 273 -6.14 -5.04 24.96
N ILE A 274 -5.49 -5.86 24.19
CA ILE A 274 -4.46 -6.79 24.66
C ILE A 274 -3.12 -6.37 24.02
N ALA A 275 -2.09 -6.23 24.87
CA ALA A 275 -0.71 -6.08 24.45
C ALA A 275 0.05 -7.39 24.75
N ASP A 276 0.75 -7.91 23.75
CA ASP A 276 1.53 -9.15 23.79
C ASP A 276 3.00 -8.86 23.46
N ASP A 277 3.93 -9.27 24.32
CA ASP A 277 5.38 -9.14 24.11
C ASP A 277 6.00 -10.31 23.31
N GLY A 278 5.18 -11.24 22.80
CA GLY A 278 5.62 -12.41 22.05
C GLY A 278 6.42 -13.46 22.84
N ALA A 279 6.51 -13.31 24.16
CA ALA A 279 7.27 -14.20 25.05
C ALA A 279 6.47 -14.70 26.26
N GLY A 280 5.14 -14.56 26.19
CA GLY A 280 4.20 -14.97 27.24
C GLY A 280 3.78 -13.84 28.17
N GLY A 281 4.27 -12.62 27.99
CA GLY A 281 3.78 -11.43 28.68
C GLY A 281 2.54 -10.88 27.99
N LEU A 282 1.37 -11.07 28.58
CA LEU A 282 0.08 -10.55 28.11
C LEU A 282 -0.52 -9.60 29.13
N THR A 283 -1.01 -8.46 28.65
CA THR A 283 -1.77 -7.51 29.48
C THR A 283 -3.02 -7.07 28.74
N THR A 284 -4.14 -7.03 29.47
CA THR A 284 -5.41 -6.55 28.95
C THR A 284 -5.82 -5.28 29.70
N ASN A 285 -6.20 -4.26 28.93
CA ASN A 285 -6.87 -3.06 29.43
C ASN A 285 -8.25 -2.94 28.80
N THR A 286 -9.21 -2.42 29.53
CA THR A 286 -10.59 -2.27 29.04
C THR A 286 -11.08 -0.85 29.28
N PHE A 287 -11.86 -0.33 28.35
CA PHE A 287 -12.56 0.94 28.49
C PHE A 287 -13.96 0.86 27.86
N THR A 288 -14.83 1.78 28.24
CA THR A 288 -16.18 1.86 27.67
C THR A 288 -16.19 2.78 26.46
N ALA A 289 -16.79 2.32 25.37
CA ALA A 289 -17.09 3.12 24.21
C ALA A 289 -18.61 3.28 24.06
N SER A 290 -19.09 4.51 23.87
CA SER A 290 -20.51 4.82 23.74
C SER A 290 -20.77 5.68 22.51
N SER A 291 -21.82 5.37 21.74
CA SER A 291 -22.22 6.20 20.62
C SER A 291 -23.19 7.31 21.04
N PHE A 292 -23.08 8.46 20.41
CA PHE A 292 -23.96 9.61 20.65
C PHE A 292 -24.46 10.21 19.32
N THR A 293 -25.58 10.94 19.37
CA THR A 293 -26.08 11.69 18.21
C THR A 293 -25.12 12.84 17.91
N ASP A 294 -24.49 12.81 16.75
CA ASP A 294 -23.64 13.90 16.29
C ASP A 294 -24.50 15.00 15.65
N THR A 295 -24.48 16.18 16.26
CA THR A 295 -25.17 17.36 15.78
C THR A 295 -24.20 18.41 15.20
N ASN A 296 -22.91 18.09 15.14
CA ASN A 296 -21.90 18.98 14.60
C ASN A 296 -21.99 19.06 13.07
N SER A 297 -21.66 20.22 12.53
CA SER A 297 -21.44 20.37 11.09
C SER A 297 -20.29 19.47 10.66
N ASN A 298 -20.53 18.68 9.66
CA ASN A 298 -19.51 17.88 9.00
C ASN A 298 -18.92 18.66 7.84
N GLY A 299 -17.74 18.30 7.40
CA GLY A 299 -17.08 18.91 6.26
C GLY A 299 -17.74 18.59 4.92
N GLU A 300 -16.95 18.61 3.89
CA GLU A 300 -17.41 18.30 2.53
C GLU A 300 -17.78 16.81 2.40
N PRO A 301 -18.72 16.45 1.48
CA PRO A 301 -18.89 15.05 1.12
C PRO A 301 -17.61 14.50 0.50
N LEU A 302 -17.33 13.24 0.75
CA LEU A 302 -16.17 12.53 0.19
C LEU A 302 -16.61 11.59 -0.92
N MET A 303 -15.99 11.69 -2.09
CA MET A 303 -16.04 10.67 -3.13
C MET A 303 -15.01 9.58 -2.81
N TYR A 304 -15.45 8.35 -2.61
CA TYR A 304 -14.60 7.24 -2.15
C TYR A 304 -14.81 5.96 -2.98
N GLY A 305 -13.85 5.04 -2.86
CA GLY A 305 -13.93 3.73 -3.52
C GLY A 305 -13.84 3.77 -5.05
N ASN A 306 -13.53 4.94 -5.61
CA ASN A 306 -13.40 5.15 -7.05
C ASN A 306 -11.92 5.09 -7.47
N THR A 307 -11.24 4.02 -7.09
CA THR A 307 -9.79 3.85 -7.32
C THR A 307 -9.42 3.74 -8.80
N VAL A 308 -10.40 3.49 -9.69
CA VAL A 308 -10.17 3.39 -11.13
C VAL A 308 -10.64 4.67 -11.80
N THR A 309 -9.73 5.61 -11.97
CA THR A 309 -10.00 6.88 -12.67
C THR A 309 -9.81 6.79 -14.19
N ASN A 310 -9.14 5.74 -14.68
CA ASN A 310 -8.94 5.46 -16.10
C ASN A 310 -9.82 4.28 -16.53
N LEU A 311 -10.89 4.58 -17.24
CA LEU A 311 -11.89 3.60 -17.70
C LEU A 311 -11.76 3.43 -19.22
N VAL A 312 -11.53 2.20 -19.68
CA VAL A 312 -11.28 1.88 -21.09
C VAL A 312 -12.45 1.08 -21.66
N ALA A 313 -12.94 1.48 -22.82
CA ALA A 313 -13.94 0.74 -23.58
C ALA A 313 -13.53 0.65 -25.07
N PRO A 314 -13.93 -0.43 -25.78
CA PRO A 314 -13.74 -0.50 -27.22
C PRO A 314 -14.49 0.64 -27.95
N VAL A 315 -14.01 0.94 -29.16
CA VAL A 315 -14.67 1.92 -30.03
C VAL A 315 -16.15 1.57 -30.22
N ASN A 316 -17.01 2.57 -30.14
CA ASN A 316 -18.48 2.45 -30.26
C ASN A 316 -19.18 1.68 -29.11
N VAL A 317 -18.47 1.21 -28.10
CA VAL A 317 -19.05 0.54 -26.94
C VAL A 317 -19.28 1.55 -25.83
N PRO A 318 -20.53 1.69 -25.33
CA PRO A 318 -20.79 2.54 -24.17
C PRO A 318 -20.10 2.00 -22.91
N LEU A 319 -19.72 2.91 -22.02
CA LEU A 319 -19.11 2.59 -20.74
C LEU A 319 -20.06 2.95 -19.60
N THR A 320 -20.19 2.03 -18.64
CA THR A 320 -20.98 2.26 -17.41
C THR A 320 -20.07 2.19 -16.20
N ASN A 321 -20.31 3.04 -15.21
CA ASN A 321 -19.61 3.01 -13.93
C ASN A 321 -20.55 3.45 -12.80
N VAL A 322 -20.20 3.13 -11.56
CA VAL A 322 -20.87 3.58 -10.36
C VAL A 322 -19.89 4.41 -9.54
N LEU A 323 -20.25 5.67 -9.31
CA LEU A 323 -19.49 6.56 -8.44
C LEU A 323 -20.14 6.58 -7.06
N ASN A 324 -19.31 6.59 -6.02
CA ASN A 324 -19.77 6.61 -4.64
C ASN A 324 -19.28 7.87 -3.94
N ALA A 325 -20.16 8.44 -3.10
CA ALA A 325 -19.78 9.48 -2.18
C ALA A 325 -20.46 9.27 -0.84
N VAL A 326 -19.88 9.77 0.23
CA VAL A 326 -20.44 9.75 1.59
C VAL A 326 -20.53 11.17 2.13
N GLY A 327 -21.71 11.51 2.63
CA GLY A 327 -21.94 12.69 3.46
C GLY A 327 -22.13 12.22 4.91
N LEU A 328 -21.35 12.76 5.83
CA LEU A 328 -21.37 12.33 7.23
C LEU A 328 -22.53 12.90 8.04
N ASP A 329 -23.23 13.87 7.53
CA ASP A 329 -24.34 14.57 8.18
C ASP A 329 -25.73 13.97 7.86
N GLY A 330 -25.76 12.89 7.04
CA GLY A 330 -27.00 12.24 6.60
C GLY A 330 -27.82 13.07 5.61
N GLN A 331 -27.30 14.19 5.13
CA GLN A 331 -27.95 15.00 4.10
C GLN A 331 -27.87 14.30 2.74
N PRO A 332 -28.82 14.60 1.83
CA PRO A 332 -28.74 14.13 0.46
C PRO A 332 -27.46 14.60 -0.23
N ILE A 333 -26.87 13.74 -1.05
CA ILE A 333 -25.72 14.12 -1.87
C ILE A 333 -26.22 14.52 -3.25
N TYR A 334 -25.85 15.73 -3.64
CA TYR A 334 -26.11 16.29 -4.97
C TYR A 334 -24.92 16.04 -5.87
N TRP A 335 -25.18 15.66 -7.12
CA TRP A 335 -24.16 15.36 -8.09
C TRP A 335 -24.21 16.33 -9.27
N ALA A 336 -23.07 16.75 -9.76
CA ALA A 336 -22.97 17.49 -11.00
C ALA A 336 -21.76 17.00 -11.81
N PRO A 337 -21.92 16.74 -13.12
CA PRO A 337 -20.80 16.59 -14.02
C PRO A 337 -20.13 17.95 -14.20
N GLY A 338 -18.80 17.95 -14.23
CA GLY A 338 -18.01 19.10 -14.59
C GLY A 338 -17.32 18.84 -15.93
N PHE A 339 -17.52 19.77 -16.86
CA PHE A 339 -16.70 19.88 -18.04
C PHE A 339 -16.03 21.25 -17.98
N ALA A 340 -14.85 21.38 -18.52
CA ALA A 340 -14.20 22.69 -18.61
C ALA A 340 -15.12 23.76 -19.27
N ASP A 341 -16.07 23.31 -20.10
CA ASP A 341 -16.97 24.16 -20.87
C ASP A 341 -18.46 24.11 -20.47
N LEU A 342 -18.84 23.29 -19.47
CA LEU A 342 -20.24 23.18 -19.02
C LEU A 342 -20.42 23.82 -17.65
N SER A 343 -20.53 25.13 -17.64
CA SER A 343 -20.58 25.95 -16.42
C SER A 343 -21.90 25.88 -15.63
N SER A 344 -22.89 25.05 -15.98
CA SER A 344 -24.15 25.02 -15.27
C SER A 344 -24.96 23.73 -15.45
N ALA A 345 -24.54 22.66 -14.76
CA ALA A 345 -25.47 21.57 -14.50
C ALA A 345 -25.98 21.72 -13.06
N ASN A 346 -27.06 22.40 -12.86
CA ASN A 346 -27.78 22.45 -11.58
C ASN A 346 -28.25 21.05 -11.22
N GLY A 347 -27.93 20.60 -9.99
CA GLY A 347 -28.21 19.30 -9.45
C GLY A 347 -29.64 18.83 -9.61
N ALA A 348 -29.88 18.11 -10.69
CA ALA A 348 -31.14 17.37 -10.87
C ALA A 348 -30.91 15.92 -10.42
N SER A 349 -31.92 15.32 -9.82
CA SER A 349 -31.86 13.95 -9.31
C SER A 349 -31.59 12.89 -10.39
N ASN A 350 -31.88 13.16 -11.65
CA ASN A 350 -31.57 12.34 -12.82
C ASN A 350 -31.41 13.26 -14.05
N SER A 351 -30.30 13.12 -14.77
CA SER A 351 -30.07 13.97 -15.95
C SER A 351 -29.46 13.19 -17.11
N THR A 352 -29.98 13.50 -18.30
CA THR A 352 -29.43 13.03 -19.57
C THR A 352 -28.90 14.25 -20.31
N TYR A 353 -27.59 14.25 -20.58
CA TYR A 353 -26.94 15.26 -21.38
C TYR A 353 -26.70 14.72 -22.77
N ASN A 354 -27.40 15.29 -23.76
CA ASN A 354 -27.05 15.10 -25.16
C ASN A 354 -26.01 16.15 -25.52
N VAL A 355 -24.74 15.77 -25.39
CA VAL A 355 -23.64 16.66 -25.76
C VAL A 355 -23.26 16.34 -27.20
N ALA A 356 -23.61 17.22 -28.13
CA ALA A 356 -23.15 17.13 -29.52
C ALA A 356 -21.69 17.54 -29.63
N THR A 357 -20.80 16.77 -28.99
CA THR A 357 -19.36 16.93 -29.14
C THR A 357 -18.82 15.85 -30.08
N SER A 358 -17.63 16.09 -30.63
CA SER A 358 -16.91 15.07 -31.43
C SER A 358 -16.52 13.85 -30.59
N MET A 359 -16.56 13.93 -29.27
CA MET A 359 -16.02 12.92 -28.33
C MET A 359 -17.08 11.94 -27.85
N PHE A 360 -18.28 12.40 -27.46
CA PHE A 360 -19.35 11.52 -27.01
C PHE A 360 -20.73 12.11 -27.34
N LYS A 361 -21.72 11.22 -27.48
CA LYS A 361 -23.07 11.62 -27.87
C LYS A 361 -24.04 11.71 -26.70
N MET A 362 -23.80 10.95 -25.64
CA MET A 362 -24.74 10.89 -24.51
C MET A 362 -23.98 10.63 -23.22
N LEU A 363 -24.22 11.46 -22.25
CA LEU A 363 -23.90 11.24 -20.86
C LEU A 363 -25.21 11.15 -20.09
N THR A 364 -25.47 10.02 -19.45
CA THR A 364 -26.60 9.86 -18.55
C THR A 364 -26.08 9.53 -17.18
N TYR A 365 -26.60 10.20 -16.15
CA TYR A 365 -26.38 9.81 -14.79
C TYR A 365 -27.70 9.73 -14.02
N ASN A 366 -27.81 8.72 -13.16
CA ASN A 366 -28.96 8.50 -12.31
C ASN A 366 -28.48 8.43 -10.87
N VAL A 367 -29.03 9.25 -9.99
CA VAL A 367 -28.83 9.11 -8.55
C VAL A 367 -29.60 7.89 -8.07
N THR A 368 -28.91 6.85 -7.64
CA THR A 368 -29.55 5.55 -7.32
C THR A 368 -30.06 5.47 -5.89
N ASN A 369 -29.55 6.30 -4.98
CA ASN A 369 -30.07 6.42 -3.62
C ASN A 369 -29.70 7.77 -2.99
N ALA A 370 -30.43 8.15 -1.92
CA ALA A 370 -30.13 9.34 -1.13
C ALA A 370 -28.79 9.29 -0.38
N GLN A 371 -28.07 8.19 -0.45
CA GLN A 371 -26.81 7.92 0.26
C GLN A 371 -25.58 8.05 -0.65
N GLY A 372 -25.72 8.61 -1.83
CA GLY A 372 -24.58 9.05 -2.60
C GLY A 372 -24.03 8.08 -3.64
N GLN A 373 -24.87 7.25 -4.26
CA GLN A 373 -24.46 6.50 -5.45
C GLN A 373 -24.95 7.17 -6.73
N LEU A 374 -24.07 7.29 -7.70
CA LEU A 374 -24.35 7.79 -9.04
C LEU A 374 -24.06 6.70 -10.07
N GLN A 375 -25.07 6.27 -10.83
CA GLN A 375 -24.83 5.44 -12.01
C GLN A 375 -24.53 6.33 -13.21
N LEU A 376 -23.40 6.06 -13.83
CA LEU A 376 -22.87 6.79 -14.96
C LEU A 376 -22.92 5.92 -16.22
N PHE A 377 -23.38 6.52 -17.33
CA PHE A 377 -23.36 5.90 -18.65
C PHE A 377 -22.77 6.89 -19.66
N VAL A 378 -21.64 6.55 -20.25
CA VAL A 378 -20.95 7.38 -21.25
C VAL A 378 -20.98 6.67 -22.60
N LYS A 379 -21.67 7.27 -23.58
CA LYS A 379 -21.72 6.75 -24.95
C LYS A 379 -20.83 7.57 -25.87
N PRO A 380 -19.80 6.96 -26.47
CA PRO A 380 -18.92 7.68 -27.39
C PRO A 380 -19.63 8.09 -28.67
N SER A 381 -19.13 9.09 -29.35
CA SER A 381 -19.49 9.40 -30.74
C SER A 381 -19.05 8.26 -31.66
N ALA A 382 -19.74 8.08 -32.79
CA ALA A 382 -19.42 7.00 -33.73
C ALA A 382 -17.96 7.10 -34.18
N ASN A 383 -17.25 5.98 -34.01
CA ASN A 383 -15.82 5.82 -34.38
C ASN A 383 -14.85 6.77 -33.65
N TYR A 384 -15.29 7.36 -32.53
CA TYR A 384 -14.38 8.15 -31.71
C TYR A 384 -13.35 7.24 -31.02
N THR A 385 -12.08 7.62 -31.12
CA THR A 385 -10.96 7.01 -30.41
C THR A 385 -10.22 8.11 -29.65
N GLY A 386 -9.84 7.81 -28.42
CA GLY A 386 -9.09 8.75 -27.60
C GLY A 386 -9.68 8.95 -26.19
N PRO A 387 -9.05 9.78 -25.36
CA PRO A 387 -9.50 10.07 -24.02
C PRO A 387 -10.66 11.09 -24.02
N VAL A 388 -11.55 10.93 -23.04
CA VAL A 388 -12.56 11.93 -22.64
C VAL A 388 -12.37 12.15 -21.15
N ASN A 389 -12.00 13.36 -20.76
CA ASN A 389 -11.83 13.73 -19.35
C ASN A 389 -13.11 14.36 -18.82
N LEU A 390 -13.68 13.75 -17.80
CA LEU A 390 -14.86 14.23 -17.10
C LEU A 390 -14.54 14.32 -15.62
N TYR A 391 -14.99 15.36 -14.95
CA TYR A 391 -15.00 15.39 -13.50
C TYR A 391 -16.43 15.45 -12.98
N PHE A 392 -16.64 14.82 -11.84
CA PHE A 392 -17.92 14.80 -11.13
C PHE A 392 -17.75 15.45 -9.78
N LYS A 393 -18.73 16.24 -9.40
CA LYS A 393 -18.81 16.88 -8.09
C LYS A 393 -19.85 16.17 -7.25
N ALA A 394 -19.55 15.97 -5.98
CA ALA A 394 -20.48 15.55 -4.95
C ALA A 394 -20.58 16.64 -3.89
N SER A 395 -21.80 17.10 -3.56
CA SER A 395 -22.04 18.19 -2.62
C SER A 395 -23.19 17.84 -1.67
N SER A 396 -23.15 18.30 -0.44
CA SER A 396 -24.27 18.27 0.50
C SER A 396 -25.28 19.41 0.24
N SER A 397 -24.98 20.32 -0.68
CA SER A 397 -25.82 21.46 -1.04
C SER A 397 -26.13 21.50 -2.54
N PRO A 398 -27.38 21.79 -2.94
CA PRO A 398 -27.74 21.94 -4.36
C PRO A 398 -27.07 23.15 -5.02
N SER A 399 -26.51 24.06 -4.24
CA SER A 399 -25.77 25.23 -4.76
C SER A 399 -24.32 24.91 -5.08
N PHE A 400 -23.82 23.71 -4.69
CA PHE A 400 -22.42 23.33 -4.83
C PHE A 400 -21.44 24.37 -4.27
N SER A 401 -21.82 24.99 -3.15
CA SER A 401 -20.97 25.96 -2.44
C SER A 401 -19.75 25.31 -1.79
N SER A 402 -19.88 24.02 -1.44
CA SER A 402 -18.81 23.15 -0.96
C SER A 402 -19.00 21.78 -1.63
N TYR A 403 -17.96 21.20 -2.17
CA TYR A 403 -18.05 19.93 -2.90
C TYR A 403 -16.69 19.24 -2.94
N ASP A 404 -16.73 17.90 -2.95
CA ASP A 404 -15.63 17.10 -3.44
C ASP A 404 -15.78 16.84 -4.93
N PHE A 405 -14.65 16.67 -5.64
CA PHE A 405 -14.68 16.29 -7.05
C PHE A 405 -13.60 15.29 -7.38
N GLN A 406 -13.87 14.48 -8.38
CA GLN A 406 -12.89 13.52 -8.90
C GLN A 406 -12.91 13.54 -10.43
N GLU A 407 -11.73 13.56 -11.03
CA GLU A 407 -11.54 13.48 -12.48
C GLU A 407 -11.48 12.02 -12.93
N TYR A 408 -12.16 11.75 -14.05
CA TYR A 408 -12.15 10.43 -14.71
C TYR A 408 -11.75 10.59 -16.15
N THR A 409 -10.83 9.75 -16.58
CA THR A 409 -10.46 9.62 -17.98
C THR A 409 -11.16 8.39 -18.57
N PHE A 410 -12.07 8.63 -19.50
CA PHE A 410 -12.70 7.57 -20.29
C PHE A 410 -11.95 7.45 -21.60
N VAL A 411 -11.30 6.32 -21.84
CA VAL A 411 -10.55 6.06 -23.06
C VAL A 411 -11.37 5.13 -23.94
N PHE A 412 -11.80 5.66 -25.10
CA PHE A 412 -12.43 4.84 -26.14
C PHE A 412 -11.37 4.45 -27.15
N GLY A 413 -11.13 3.17 -27.28
CA GLY A 413 -10.06 2.67 -28.13
C GLY A 413 -9.77 1.22 -27.86
N ASP A 414 -8.50 0.88 -27.97
CA ASP A 414 -8.07 -0.49 -27.72
C ASP A 414 -7.94 -0.78 -26.23
N THR A 415 -8.41 -1.94 -25.84
CA THR A 415 -8.27 -2.41 -24.48
C THR A 415 -6.86 -2.97 -24.25
N PRO A 416 -6.25 -2.73 -23.07
CA PRO A 416 -4.95 -3.30 -22.75
C PRO A 416 -4.94 -4.82 -22.90
N ILE A 417 -3.87 -5.36 -23.45
CA ILE A 417 -3.65 -6.80 -23.54
C ILE A 417 -2.98 -7.26 -22.24
N SER A 418 -3.61 -8.19 -21.55
CA SER A 418 -3.00 -8.92 -20.43
C SER A 418 -2.58 -10.30 -20.90
N ALA A 419 -1.30 -10.64 -20.77
CA ALA A 419 -0.74 -11.89 -21.28
C ALA A 419 0.10 -12.61 -20.22
N GLN A 420 0.07 -13.95 -20.26
CA GLN A 420 0.87 -14.81 -19.39
C GLN A 420 1.58 -15.88 -20.24
N GLY A 421 2.89 -16.01 -20.01
CA GLY A 421 3.74 -17.00 -20.66
C GLY A 421 3.54 -18.41 -20.12
N THR A 422 3.83 -19.42 -20.96
CA THR A 422 3.75 -20.84 -20.62
C THR A 422 5.10 -21.50 -20.86
N ASN A 423 5.70 -22.03 -19.78
CA ASN A 423 6.97 -22.75 -19.88
C ASN A 423 6.73 -24.20 -20.34
N PHE A 424 7.67 -24.74 -21.13
CA PHE A 424 7.57 -26.12 -21.63
C PHE A 424 8.94 -26.75 -21.84
N THR A 425 8.96 -28.07 -22.06
CA THR A 425 10.17 -28.81 -22.40
C THR A 425 10.15 -29.15 -23.89
N ALA A 426 11.24 -28.83 -24.58
CA ALA A 426 11.51 -29.24 -25.97
C ALA A 426 12.76 -30.15 -26.00
N TYR A 427 13.02 -30.76 -27.15
CA TYR A 427 14.21 -31.61 -27.32
C TYR A 427 15.01 -31.14 -28.52
N ALA A 428 16.34 -31.10 -28.36
CA ALA A 428 17.23 -30.70 -29.44
C ALA A 428 17.03 -31.57 -30.70
N LEU A 429 17.03 -30.95 -31.86
CA LEU A 429 16.83 -31.57 -33.19
C LEU A 429 15.45 -32.27 -33.37
N ARG A 430 14.50 -32.03 -32.47
CA ARG A 430 13.13 -32.51 -32.61
C ARG A 430 12.19 -31.34 -32.82
N PRO A 431 11.52 -31.26 -33.99
CA PRO A 431 10.53 -30.23 -34.23
C PRO A 431 9.30 -30.44 -33.34
N PHE A 432 8.75 -29.34 -32.85
CA PHE A 432 7.42 -29.32 -32.24
C PHE A 432 6.53 -28.34 -33.02
N THR A 433 5.25 -28.61 -33.03
CA THR A 433 4.25 -27.81 -33.74
C THR A 433 3.10 -27.45 -32.80
N ASN A 434 2.55 -26.26 -32.99
CA ASN A 434 1.39 -25.77 -32.23
C ASN A 434 1.58 -25.83 -30.70
N GLN A 435 2.82 -25.63 -30.22
CA GLN A 435 3.12 -25.54 -28.80
C GLN A 435 2.47 -24.29 -28.21
N LEU A 436 1.75 -24.44 -27.10
CA LEU A 436 1.22 -23.31 -26.35
C LEU A 436 2.38 -22.52 -25.74
N LEU A 437 2.48 -21.24 -26.08
CA LEU A 437 3.53 -20.33 -25.62
C LEU A 437 3.01 -19.30 -24.65
N ALA A 438 1.81 -18.76 -24.89
CA ALA A 438 1.19 -17.80 -24.00
C ALA A 438 -0.33 -17.86 -24.07
N THR A 439 -0.96 -17.40 -23.02
CA THR A 439 -2.38 -17.08 -22.99
C THR A 439 -2.55 -15.59 -22.81
N PHE A 440 -3.57 -15.00 -23.43
CA PHE A 440 -3.84 -13.57 -23.24
C PHE A 440 -5.33 -13.25 -23.36
N THR A 441 -5.69 -12.09 -22.84
CA THR A 441 -7.01 -11.49 -22.98
C THR A 441 -6.86 -9.97 -23.14
N ASN A 442 -7.80 -9.38 -23.84
CA ASN A 442 -7.96 -7.93 -23.88
C ASN A 442 -9.21 -7.47 -23.09
N GLY A 443 -9.76 -8.33 -22.22
CA GLY A 443 -10.95 -8.02 -21.42
C GLY A 443 -12.26 -7.92 -22.20
N VAL A 444 -12.23 -8.04 -23.55
CA VAL A 444 -13.42 -8.02 -24.41
C VAL A 444 -13.88 -9.45 -24.68
N PRO A 445 -15.06 -9.87 -24.19
CA PRO A 445 -15.58 -11.19 -24.45
C PRO A 445 -15.72 -11.43 -25.97
N ASN A 446 -15.31 -12.62 -26.41
CA ASN A 446 -15.45 -13.08 -27.82
C ASN A 446 -14.81 -12.17 -28.88
N SER A 447 -13.80 -11.36 -28.51
CA SER A 447 -13.07 -10.60 -29.52
C SER A 447 -12.45 -11.55 -30.59
N PRO A 448 -12.57 -11.25 -31.90
CA PRO A 448 -12.05 -12.13 -32.95
C PRO A 448 -10.53 -12.30 -32.87
N THR A 449 -10.01 -13.50 -33.20
CA THR A 449 -8.58 -13.78 -33.20
C THR A 449 -7.79 -12.99 -34.25
N ASN A 450 -8.42 -12.64 -35.35
CA ASN A 450 -7.83 -11.84 -36.45
C ASN A 450 -7.63 -10.35 -36.06
N ASN A 451 -8.12 -9.92 -34.89
CA ASN A 451 -7.80 -8.61 -34.35
C ASN A 451 -6.41 -8.55 -33.72
N PHE A 452 -5.68 -9.65 -33.69
CA PHE A 452 -4.39 -9.73 -33.03
C PHE A 452 -3.34 -10.40 -33.92
N THR A 453 -2.11 -9.99 -33.72
CA THR A 453 -0.92 -10.65 -34.26
C THR A 453 0.02 -11.01 -33.11
N ALA A 454 0.83 -12.04 -33.30
CA ALA A 454 1.87 -12.40 -32.36
C ALA A 454 3.19 -12.61 -33.11
N SER A 455 4.27 -12.01 -32.60
CA SER A 455 5.64 -12.30 -33.02
C SER A 455 6.37 -13.05 -31.92
N ILE A 456 7.19 -14.02 -32.31
CA ILE A 456 7.90 -14.90 -31.40
C ILE A 456 9.40 -14.77 -31.70
N ASN A 457 10.18 -14.43 -30.68
CA ASN A 457 11.64 -14.56 -30.68
C ASN A 457 11.99 -15.76 -29.78
N TRP A 458 12.54 -16.80 -30.36
CA TRP A 458 12.78 -18.09 -29.72
C TRP A 458 13.97 -18.13 -28.76
N GLY A 459 14.71 -17.03 -28.64
CA GLY A 459 15.88 -16.95 -27.77
C GLY A 459 17.15 -17.59 -28.33
N ASP A 460 17.10 -18.16 -29.54
CA ASP A 460 18.23 -18.73 -30.29
C ASP A 460 18.52 -17.97 -31.59
N ASN A 461 18.13 -16.71 -31.69
CA ASN A 461 18.14 -15.81 -32.82
C ASN A 461 17.12 -16.11 -33.92
N ALA A 462 16.28 -17.12 -33.77
CA ALA A 462 15.16 -17.36 -34.65
C ALA A 462 13.94 -16.54 -34.26
N THR A 463 13.21 -16.05 -35.28
CA THR A 463 11.94 -15.35 -35.09
C THR A 463 10.90 -15.84 -36.08
N ASN A 464 9.66 -15.90 -35.66
CA ASN A 464 8.52 -16.14 -36.57
C ASN A 464 7.21 -15.59 -36.00
N SER A 465 6.12 -15.72 -36.76
CA SER A 465 4.78 -15.34 -36.31
C SER A 465 4.13 -16.46 -35.50
N GLY A 466 3.43 -16.10 -34.43
CA GLY A 466 2.58 -17.01 -33.69
C GLY A 466 1.20 -17.19 -34.31
N ILE A 467 0.59 -18.35 -34.09
CA ILE A 467 -0.80 -18.63 -34.45
C ILE A 467 -1.67 -18.31 -33.24
N ILE A 468 -2.71 -17.49 -33.45
CA ILE A 468 -3.64 -17.12 -32.39
C ILE A 468 -4.93 -17.92 -32.55
N VAL A 469 -5.33 -18.64 -31.50
CA VAL A 469 -6.57 -19.41 -31.44
C VAL A 469 -7.39 -19.05 -30.21
N ASN A 470 -8.69 -19.34 -30.22
CA ASN A 470 -9.52 -19.17 -29.02
C ASN A 470 -9.13 -20.19 -27.96
N GLY A 471 -9.02 -19.73 -26.72
CA GLY A 471 -8.84 -20.51 -25.50
C GLY A 471 -10.12 -20.62 -24.69
N LEU A 472 -9.98 -20.99 -23.42
CA LEU A 472 -11.10 -21.05 -22.46
C LEU A 472 -11.42 -19.66 -21.89
N ASN A 473 -12.69 -19.45 -21.48
CA ASN A 473 -13.13 -18.26 -20.73
C ASN A 473 -12.75 -16.92 -21.39
N SER A 474 -12.93 -16.80 -22.69
CA SER A 474 -12.58 -15.60 -23.48
C SER A 474 -11.06 -15.30 -23.58
N PHE A 475 -10.20 -16.15 -23.04
CA PHE A 475 -8.77 -16.07 -23.32
C PHE A 475 -8.46 -16.53 -24.73
N LYS A 476 -7.31 -16.09 -25.24
CA LYS A 476 -6.71 -16.54 -26.50
C LYS A 476 -5.37 -17.18 -26.21
N ASN A 477 -5.02 -18.15 -27.04
CA ASN A 477 -3.76 -18.88 -26.98
C ASN A 477 -2.85 -18.45 -28.11
N VAL A 478 -1.59 -18.21 -27.84
CA VAL A 478 -0.52 -18.06 -28.83
C VAL A 478 0.19 -19.40 -28.96
N LEU A 479 0.14 -19.96 -30.16
CA LEU A 479 0.79 -21.21 -30.51
C LEU A 479 1.99 -20.93 -31.41
N GLY A 480 3.06 -21.71 -31.25
CA GLY A 480 4.26 -21.61 -32.07
C GLY A 480 4.84 -22.96 -32.44
N SER A 481 5.65 -22.97 -33.48
CA SER A 481 6.37 -24.15 -33.99
C SER A 481 7.83 -23.82 -34.19
N HIS A 482 8.73 -24.67 -33.69
CA HIS A 482 10.16 -24.42 -33.74
C HIS A 482 10.97 -25.72 -33.59
N THR A 483 12.28 -25.63 -33.85
CA THR A 483 13.25 -26.70 -33.63
C THR A 483 14.52 -26.10 -33.05
N TYR A 484 14.82 -26.39 -31.80
CA TYR A 484 16.10 -26.02 -31.21
C TYR A 484 17.21 -26.96 -31.68
N THR A 485 18.33 -26.42 -32.11
CA THR A 485 19.49 -27.22 -32.52
C THR A 485 20.35 -27.68 -31.36
N ASN A 486 20.38 -26.90 -30.28
CA ASN A 486 21.20 -27.16 -29.11
C ASN A 486 20.36 -27.26 -27.84
N ALA A 487 20.90 -27.95 -26.84
CA ALA A 487 20.35 -27.94 -25.51
C ALA A 487 20.59 -26.57 -24.85
N GLY A 488 19.65 -26.14 -24.00
CA GLY A 488 19.72 -24.83 -23.32
C GLY A 488 18.39 -24.44 -22.69
N ASN A 489 18.42 -23.40 -21.89
CA ASN A 489 17.22 -22.70 -21.44
C ASN A 489 17.06 -21.46 -22.31
N TYR A 490 16.00 -21.44 -23.10
CA TYR A 490 15.74 -20.38 -24.07
C TYR A 490 14.60 -19.50 -23.57
N PRO A 491 14.86 -18.23 -23.21
CA PRO A 491 13.79 -17.28 -22.96
C PRO A 491 13.13 -16.91 -24.29
N ILE A 492 11.83 -17.19 -24.40
CA ILE A 492 11.03 -16.91 -25.58
C ILE A 492 10.30 -15.60 -25.33
N TYR A 493 10.62 -14.57 -26.13
CA TYR A 493 9.95 -13.28 -26.05
C TYR A 493 8.81 -13.24 -27.07
N LEU A 494 7.59 -13.05 -26.55
CA LEU A 494 6.39 -12.92 -27.38
C LEU A 494 5.91 -11.48 -27.33
N THR A 495 5.68 -10.89 -28.49
CA THR A 495 4.99 -9.61 -28.61
C THR A 495 3.65 -9.85 -29.24
N ILE A 496 2.57 -9.59 -28.49
CA ILE A 496 1.19 -9.69 -28.94
C ILE A 496 0.71 -8.27 -29.21
N GLN A 497 0.16 -8.04 -30.38
CA GLN A 497 -0.29 -6.72 -30.80
C GLN A 497 -1.70 -6.81 -31.38
N SER A 498 -2.56 -5.86 -31.00
CA SER A 498 -3.85 -5.70 -31.65
C SER A 498 -3.74 -4.90 -32.95
N THR A 499 -4.72 -5.05 -33.82
CA THR A 499 -4.79 -4.30 -35.09
C THR A 499 -4.99 -2.80 -34.90
N VAL A 500 -5.35 -2.36 -33.70
CA VAL A 500 -5.64 -0.95 -33.37
C VAL A 500 -4.62 -0.32 -32.40
N GLY A 501 -3.55 -1.05 -32.02
CA GLY A 501 -2.34 -0.46 -31.43
C GLY A 501 -1.96 -0.95 -30.02
N ALA A 502 -2.85 -1.64 -29.26
CA ALA A 502 -2.45 -2.20 -27.97
C ALA A 502 -1.39 -3.29 -28.16
N SER A 503 -0.41 -3.31 -27.29
CA SER A 503 0.68 -4.29 -27.35
C SER A 503 1.02 -4.80 -25.96
N ALA A 504 1.37 -6.08 -25.86
CA ALA A 504 1.91 -6.68 -24.64
C ALA A 504 3.10 -7.57 -25.01
N THR A 505 4.13 -7.52 -24.20
CA THR A 505 5.27 -8.43 -24.28
C THR A 505 5.26 -9.38 -23.09
N VAL A 506 5.44 -10.68 -23.35
CA VAL A 506 5.46 -11.72 -22.33
C VAL A 506 6.62 -12.68 -22.61
N VAL A 507 7.17 -13.24 -21.53
CA VAL A 507 8.27 -14.19 -21.62
C VAL A 507 7.78 -15.58 -21.22
N SER A 508 8.13 -16.56 -22.06
CA SER A 508 7.99 -18.00 -21.80
C SER A 508 9.38 -18.63 -21.82
N THR A 509 9.52 -19.82 -21.31
CA THR A 509 10.81 -20.50 -21.33
C THR A 509 10.66 -21.90 -21.94
N ALA A 510 11.49 -22.17 -22.95
CA ALA A 510 11.71 -23.55 -23.41
C ALA A 510 12.93 -24.15 -22.69
N ASN A 511 12.70 -25.17 -21.92
CA ASN A 511 13.78 -25.99 -21.36
C ASN A 511 14.11 -27.10 -22.34
N VAL A 512 15.30 -27.03 -22.96
CA VAL A 512 15.82 -28.07 -23.85
C VAL A 512 16.90 -28.84 -23.09
N PRO A 513 16.56 -30.02 -22.53
CA PRO A 513 17.48 -30.74 -21.68
C PRO A 513 18.73 -31.16 -22.46
N PRO A 514 19.87 -31.28 -21.79
CA PRO A 514 21.12 -31.70 -22.41
C PRO A 514 21.04 -33.14 -22.90
N THR A 515 21.63 -33.39 -24.06
CA THR A 515 21.74 -34.75 -24.60
C THR A 515 22.94 -35.44 -23.99
N LEU A 516 22.75 -36.66 -23.49
CA LEU A 516 23.83 -37.51 -23.08
C LEU A 516 24.43 -38.22 -24.30
N SER A 517 25.70 -37.94 -24.58
CA SER A 517 26.49 -38.59 -25.64
C SER A 517 27.32 -39.72 -25.09
N LEU A 518 27.42 -40.81 -25.82
CA LEU A 518 28.27 -41.94 -25.51
C LEU A 518 29.26 -42.17 -26.67
N SER A 519 30.54 -42.14 -26.39
CA SER A 519 31.58 -42.57 -27.29
C SER A 519 32.39 -43.74 -26.68
N ARG A 520 32.91 -44.61 -27.52
CA ARG A 520 33.68 -45.77 -27.09
C ARG A 520 35.04 -45.79 -27.78
N ALA A 521 36.08 -45.97 -26.98
CA ALA A 521 37.44 -46.15 -27.47
C ALA A 521 38.06 -47.36 -26.73
N GLY A 522 38.22 -48.51 -27.45
CA GLY A 522 38.70 -49.76 -26.84
C GLY A 522 37.76 -50.26 -25.74
N THR A 523 38.29 -50.38 -24.54
CA THR A 523 37.54 -50.78 -23.33
C THR A 523 37.00 -49.64 -22.53
N GLN A 524 37.15 -48.38 -22.98
CA GLN A 524 36.66 -47.21 -22.30
C GLN A 524 35.41 -46.65 -22.98
N ASN A 525 34.40 -46.38 -22.18
CA ASN A 525 33.21 -45.60 -22.55
C ASN A 525 33.35 -44.20 -21.99
N THR A 526 33.15 -43.18 -22.85
CA THR A 526 33.11 -41.77 -22.48
C THR A 526 31.68 -41.28 -22.62
N LEU A 527 31.08 -40.92 -21.50
CA LEU A 527 29.78 -40.28 -21.46
C LEU A 527 29.98 -38.79 -21.29
N SER A 528 29.33 -38.00 -22.10
CA SER A 528 29.47 -36.53 -22.03
C SER A 528 28.15 -35.82 -22.27
N TRP A 529 28.03 -34.65 -21.64
CA TRP A 529 26.90 -33.70 -21.83
C TRP A 529 27.39 -32.28 -21.69
N ALA A 530 26.55 -31.31 -22.06
CA ALA A 530 26.93 -29.90 -22.11
C ALA A 530 27.36 -29.35 -20.74
N ALA A 531 28.43 -28.55 -20.71
CA ALA A 531 29.05 -28.02 -19.47
C ALA A 531 28.13 -27.10 -18.66
N TRP A 532 27.17 -26.40 -19.32
CA TRP A 532 26.22 -25.55 -18.63
C TRP A 532 25.21 -26.33 -17.75
N ALA A 533 25.06 -27.66 -18.00
CA ALA A 533 24.13 -28.52 -17.28
C ALA A 533 24.76 -29.09 -15.98
N THR A 534 25.33 -28.23 -15.17
CA THR A 534 26.02 -28.60 -13.91
C THR A 534 25.10 -29.21 -12.85
N GLY A 535 23.78 -28.91 -12.90
CA GLY A 535 22.78 -29.49 -12.02
C GLY A 535 22.36 -30.93 -12.37
N TYR A 536 22.86 -31.51 -13.47
CA TYR A 536 22.49 -32.85 -13.91
C TYR A 536 23.49 -33.89 -13.39
N GLN A 537 22.94 -34.98 -12.85
CA GLN A 537 23.72 -36.13 -12.34
C GLN A 537 23.60 -37.34 -13.29
N LEU A 538 24.74 -37.95 -13.61
CA LEU A 538 24.74 -39.19 -14.40
C LEU A 538 24.24 -40.35 -13.53
N GLN A 539 23.29 -41.10 -14.04
CA GLN A 539 22.72 -42.29 -13.39
C GLN A 539 22.82 -43.50 -14.31
N LYS A 540 22.91 -44.70 -13.72
CA LYS A 540 22.95 -45.96 -14.43
C LYS A 540 21.96 -46.98 -13.89
N ILE A 541 21.56 -47.92 -14.74
CA ILE A 541 20.68 -49.01 -14.37
C ILE A 541 21.00 -50.25 -15.25
N ALA A 542 20.87 -51.42 -14.72
CA ALA A 542 21.14 -52.66 -15.44
C ALA A 542 19.93 -53.22 -16.23
N ASN A 543 18.72 -52.85 -15.82
CA ASN A 543 17.48 -53.28 -16.46
C ASN A 543 16.45 -52.13 -16.53
N LEU A 544 15.97 -51.84 -17.70
CA LEU A 544 15.00 -50.73 -17.92
C LEU A 544 13.60 -51.00 -17.31
N SER A 545 13.28 -52.23 -16.95
CA SER A 545 12.04 -52.56 -16.24
C SER A 545 12.09 -52.15 -14.74
N SER A 546 13.28 -51.86 -14.21
CA SER A 546 13.46 -51.31 -12.84
C SER A 546 13.31 -49.84 -12.83
N THR A 547 12.76 -49.30 -11.74
CA THR A 547 12.65 -47.84 -11.51
C THR A 547 13.82 -47.26 -10.70
N SER A 548 14.69 -48.12 -10.14
CA SER A 548 15.78 -47.74 -9.21
C SER A 548 17.07 -47.42 -9.97
N TRP A 549 17.19 -46.15 -10.42
CA TRP A 549 18.40 -45.64 -11.02
C TRP A 549 19.45 -45.29 -9.94
N ILE A 550 20.69 -45.66 -10.16
CA ILE A 550 21.80 -45.45 -9.22
C ILE A 550 22.73 -44.38 -9.78
N ALA A 551 23.13 -43.42 -8.93
CA ALA A 551 24.11 -42.41 -9.30
C ALA A 551 25.45 -43.03 -9.69
N VAL A 552 26.09 -42.53 -10.73
CA VAL A 552 27.45 -42.91 -11.12
C VAL A 552 28.41 -42.18 -10.18
N THR A 553 29.28 -42.92 -9.49
CA THR A 553 30.16 -42.39 -8.44
C THR A 553 31.48 -41.81 -8.96
N GLN A 554 31.79 -41.99 -10.25
CA GLN A 554 32.95 -41.35 -10.88
C GLN A 554 32.77 -39.85 -10.95
N PHE A 555 33.77 -39.08 -10.54
CA PHE A 555 33.73 -37.65 -10.59
C PHE A 555 33.69 -37.17 -12.05
N PRO A 556 32.74 -36.33 -12.42
CA PRO A 556 32.71 -35.72 -13.72
C PRO A 556 33.83 -34.70 -13.88
N MET A 557 34.49 -34.67 -15.03
CA MET A 557 35.52 -33.70 -15.38
C MET A 557 35.02 -32.74 -16.42
N LEU A 558 35.39 -31.47 -16.30
CA LEU A 558 35.11 -30.48 -17.34
C LEU A 558 36.20 -30.55 -18.42
N VAL A 559 35.82 -30.89 -19.63
CA VAL A 559 36.71 -30.94 -20.81
C VAL A 559 36.14 -30.06 -21.90
N GLY A 560 36.74 -28.89 -22.10
CA GLY A 560 36.20 -27.87 -22.99
C GLY A 560 34.80 -27.41 -22.51
N TYR A 561 33.82 -27.52 -23.38
CA TYR A 561 32.40 -27.15 -23.08
C TYR A 561 31.55 -28.37 -22.72
N GLN A 562 32.15 -29.47 -22.28
CA GLN A 562 31.44 -30.69 -21.90
C GLN A 562 31.85 -31.17 -20.51
N ILE A 563 30.86 -31.69 -19.78
CA ILE A 563 31.09 -32.52 -18.59
C ILE A 563 31.26 -33.94 -19.07
N VAL A 564 32.35 -34.56 -18.66
CA VAL A 564 32.80 -35.89 -19.15
C VAL A 564 32.98 -36.86 -17.99
N VAL A 565 32.42 -38.06 -18.13
CA VAL A 565 32.65 -39.19 -17.25
C VAL A 565 33.19 -40.37 -18.08
N THR A 566 34.40 -40.86 -17.74
CA THR A 566 35.02 -42.01 -18.40
C THR A 566 34.83 -43.24 -17.54
N ASN A 567 34.32 -44.33 -18.09
CA ASN A 567 34.11 -45.60 -17.40
C ASN A 567 34.64 -46.75 -18.26
N THR A 568 35.18 -47.78 -17.63
CA THR A 568 35.54 -49.03 -18.31
C THR A 568 34.27 -49.76 -18.77
N THR A 569 34.34 -50.40 -19.92
CA THR A 569 33.18 -51.16 -20.46
C THR A 569 32.79 -52.24 -19.48
N PRO A 570 31.56 -52.23 -18.93
CA PRO A 570 31.10 -53.26 -18.00
C PRO A 570 30.91 -54.58 -18.74
N ALA A 571 31.06 -55.69 -18.04
CA ALA A 571 30.81 -57.01 -18.58
C ALA A 571 29.33 -57.24 -18.90
N ASN A 572 28.41 -56.48 -18.25
CA ASN A 572 26.99 -56.57 -18.43
C ASN A 572 26.44 -55.28 -19.10
N THR A 573 25.30 -55.40 -19.76
CA THR A 573 24.59 -54.27 -20.36
C THR A 573 24.17 -53.25 -19.28
N LEU A 574 24.53 -51.98 -19.48
CA LEU A 574 24.12 -50.86 -18.63
C LEU A 574 23.42 -49.81 -19.48
N PHE A 575 22.41 -49.19 -18.90
CA PHE A 575 21.75 -48.03 -19.45
C PHE A 575 22.11 -46.80 -18.63
N PHE A 576 22.24 -45.67 -19.28
CA PHE A 576 22.61 -44.40 -18.65
C PHE A 576 21.62 -43.31 -18.95
N ARG A 577 21.44 -42.42 -18.00
CA ARG A 577 20.70 -41.14 -18.18
C ARG A 577 21.38 -40.04 -17.39
N ILE A 578 21.09 -38.81 -17.75
CA ILE A 578 21.34 -37.67 -16.88
C ILE A 578 19.99 -37.20 -16.31
N LYS A 579 19.97 -36.83 -15.04
CA LYS A 579 18.80 -36.34 -14.32
C LYS A 579 19.20 -35.15 -13.47
N GLN A 580 18.35 -34.12 -13.50
CA GLN A 580 18.42 -32.96 -12.61
C GLN A 580 17.84 -33.30 -11.25
#